data_de434aaac40ed179b9d96977773b63cf
#
_entry.id   de434aaac40ed179b9d96977773b63cf
#
_cell.length_a   1.000
_cell.length_b   1.000
_cell.length_c   1.000
_cell.angle_alpha   90.00
_cell.angle_beta   90.00
_cell.angle_gamma   90.00
#
_symmetry.space_group_name_H-M   'P 1'
#
loop_
_entity.id
_entity.type
_entity.pdbx_description
1 polymer ?
#
loop_
_entity_poly.entity_id
_entity_poly.type
_entity_poly.pdbx_seq_one_letter_code
_entity_poly.pdbx_strand_id
1 'polypeptide(L)'
;IGALLGQDDNGVKLVNITPGGPAWKSGQLVANDVIIKIAQGAEEPVDIEGYETTEAVKLIRGNLGTEVRLTVRKPDGTIKVVSLIREKVVLDEGYARSAVITKGNDKYGYIFLPDFYADFEREDGHRCSEDVAVEIKKLKAENVKGIVIDVRFNGGGSLYEVVQMAGLFIDKGPIVQIRNKEGRSQTLYDETPGILYDGPLVVMANEFSASASEIFAGAIQDYKRGIVVGSTSTYGKGTVQRNVAFGKPLDSLGIQTEYGSVKLTFQKFYRITGSST
;
A
#
# COMPACT_ATOMS: atom_id res chain seq x y z
N ILE A 1 16.69 5.35 1.94
CA ILE A 1 17.74 4.60 1.24
C ILE A 1 17.20 3.44 0.40
N GLY A 2 15.95 3.01 0.57
CA GLY A 2 15.38 1.91 -0.22
C GLY A 2 15.93 0.54 0.16
N ALA A 3 15.79 0.15 1.43
CA ALA A 3 16.13 -1.18 1.90
C ALA A 3 15.18 -1.61 3.02
N LEU A 4 14.84 -2.90 3.05
CA LEU A 4 14.19 -3.56 4.17
C LEU A 4 15.27 -4.02 5.15
N LEU A 5 15.12 -3.63 6.41
CA LEU A 5 16.07 -3.90 7.47
C LEU A 5 15.52 -4.93 8.47
N GLY A 6 16.40 -5.75 9.00
CA GLY A 6 16.10 -6.74 10.03
C GLY A 6 17.14 -6.70 11.14
N GLN A 7 16.82 -7.29 12.28
CA GLN A 7 17.73 -7.41 13.42
C GLN A 7 18.87 -8.40 13.10
N ASP A 8 20.08 -8.09 13.58
CA ASP A 8 21.25 -8.96 13.57
C ASP A 8 22.05 -8.74 14.86
N ASP A 9 22.70 -9.74 15.38
CA ASP A 9 23.45 -9.67 16.65
C ASP A 9 24.60 -8.65 16.61
N ASN A 10 25.13 -8.37 15.41
CA ASN A 10 26.27 -7.47 15.22
C ASN A 10 25.90 -6.15 14.50
N GLY A 11 24.63 -5.77 14.51
CA GLY A 11 24.14 -4.57 13.84
C GLY A 11 22.78 -4.74 13.19
N VAL A 12 22.58 -4.13 12.03
CA VAL A 12 21.30 -4.18 11.32
C VAL A 12 21.49 -4.77 9.93
N LYS A 13 20.79 -5.87 9.66
CA LYS A 13 20.91 -6.63 8.42
C LYS A 13 20.05 -6.05 7.31
N LEU A 14 20.58 -5.96 6.11
CA LEU A 14 19.82 -5.70 4.89
C LEU A 14 19.09 -7.00 4.46
N VAL A 15 17.78 -7.03 4.67
CA VAL A 15 16.95 -8.18 4.28
C VAL A 15 16.64 -8.14 2.79
N ASN A 16 16.31 -6.97 2.28
CA ASN A 16 16.03 -6.76 0.85
C ASN A 16 16.40 -5.34 0.44
N ILE A 17 16.67 -5.14 -0.84
CA ILE A 17 16.98 -3.83 -1.43
C ILE A 17 15.90 -3.51 -2.46
N THR A 18 15.27 -2.35 -2.30
CA THR A 18 14.21 -1.87 -3.17
C THR A 18 14.80 -1.43 -4.52
N PRO A 19 14.38 -2.02 -5.64
CA PRO A 19 14.78 -1.57 -6.96
C PRO A 19 14.50 -0.06 -7.15
N GLY A 20 15.44 0.63 -7.81
CA GLY A 20 15.35 2.07 -8.06
C GLY A 20 15.68 2.98 -6.86
N GLY A 21 15.80 2.43 -5.65
CA GLY A 21 16.23 3.20 -4.46
C GLY A 21 17.73 3.48 -4.43
N PRO A 22 18.21 4.41 -3.57
CA PRO A 22 19.64 4.75 -3.45
C PRO A 22 20.56 3.56 -3.21
N ALA A 23 20.15 2.61 -2.34
CA ALA A 23 20.92 1.40 -2.07
C ALA A 23 21.08 0.54 -3.32
N TRP A 24 20.01 0.38 -4.09
CA TRP A 24 20.02 -0.36 -5.36
C TRP A 24 20.86 0.34 -6.43
N LYS A 25 20.67 1.65 -6.62
CA LYS A 25 21.43 2.47 -7.57
C LYS A 25 22.93 2.45 -7.31
N SER A 26 23.33 2.36 -6.04
CA SER A 26 24.76 2.28 -5.67
C SER A 26 25.45 1.04 -6.25
N GLY A 27 24.72 -0.05 -6.46
CA GLY A 27 25.28 -1.34 -6.87
C GLY A 27 26.25 -1.95 -5.85
N GLN A 28 26.38 -1.35 -4.65
CA GLN A 28 27.39 -1.71 -3.68
C GLN A 28 26.84 -2.47 -2.48
N LEU A 29 25.52 -2.44 -2.28
CA LEU A 29 24.80 -3.12 -1.22
C LEU A 29 24.05 -4.32 -1.78
N VAL A 30 23.99 -5.39 -1.01
CA VAL A 30 23.26 -6.62 -1.34
C VAL A 30 22.50 -7.13 -0.11
N ALA A 31 21.52 -8.01 -0.33
CA ALA A 31 20.86 -8.69 0.78
C ALA A 31 21.89 -9.49 1.60
N ASN A 32 21.69 -9.54 2.90
CA ASN A 32 22.56 -10.12 3.93
C ASN A 32 23.82 -9.29 4.27
N ASP A 33 24.03 -8.09 3.70
CA ASP A 33 24.99 -7.15 4.27
C ASP A 33 24.51 -6.74 5.67
N VAL A 34 25.45 -6.57 6.62
CA VAL A 34 25.15 -6.10 7.98
C VAL A 34 25.74 -4.70 8.17
N ILE A 35 24.88 -3.71 8.43
CA ILE A 35 25.31 -2.35 8.78
C ILE A 35 25.83 -2.38 10.20
N ILE A 36 27.08 -1.97 10.39
CA ILE A 36 27.76 -1.94 11.70
C ILE A 36 28.04 -0.51 12.20
N LYS A 37 28.14 0.48 11.27
CA LYS A 37 28.31 1.90 11.64
C LYS A 37 27.56 2.80 10.67
N ILE A 38 27.11 3.96 11.16
CA ILE A 38 26.36 4.96 10.39
C ILE A 38 26.99 6.34 10.66
N ALA A 39 27.23 7.11 9.58
CA ALA A 39 27.70 8.49 9.66
C ALA A 39 26.81 9.42 8.83
N GLN A 40 26.65 10.66 9.29
CA GLN A 40 25.95 11.72 8.57
C GLN A 40 27.00 12.55 7.79
N GLY A 41 26.93 12.53 6.46
CA GLY A 41 27.88 13.26 5.62
C GLY A 41 29.33 13.03 6.07
N ALA A 42 30.04 14.06 6.47
CA ALA A 42 31.43 14.01 6.90
C ALA A 42 31.64 13.71 8.39
N GLU A 43 30.58 13.54 9.18
CA GLU A 43 30.67 13.28 10.62
C GLU A 43 31.32 11.93 10.95
N GLU A 44 31.82 11.78 12.19
CA GLU A 44 32.36 10.52 12.68
C GLU A 44 31.30 9.42 12.72
N PRO A 45 31.62 8.18 12.31
CA PRO A 45 30.68 7.08 12.30
C PRO A 45 30.26 6.65 13.71
N VAL A 46 28.96 6.59 13.94
CA VAL A 46 28.35 6.01 15.15
C VAL A 46 28.34 4.48 14.98
N ASP A 47 28.89 3.78 15.96
CA ASP A 47 28.79 2.32 16.05
C ASP A 47 27.38 1.92 16.48
N ILE A 48 26.76 1.00 15.75
CA ILE A 48 25.39 0.55 16.00
C ILE A 48 25.30 -0.93 16.38
N GLU A 49 26.42 -1.53 16.77
CA GLU A 49 26.41 -2.89 17.31
C GLU A 49 25.54 -2.94 18.57
N GLY A 50 24.59 -3.88 18.60
CA GLY A 50 23.63 -4.00 19.70
C GLY A 50 22.43 -3.03 19.67
N TYR A 51 22.32 -2.17 18.66
CA TYR A 51 21.14 -1.31 18.50
C TYR A 51 19.95 -2.11 18.02
N GLU A 52 18.78 -1.76 18.52
CA GLU A 52 17.53 -2.21 17.92
C GLU A 52 17.37 -1.63 16.49
N THR A 53 16.79 -2.41 15.59
CA THR A 53 16.57 -1.95 14.20
C THR A 53 15.87 -0.60 14.13
N THR A 54 14.91 -0.34 15.03
CA THR A 54 14.17 0.92 15.12
C THR A 54 15.05 2.12 15.47
N GLU A 55 16.08 1.94 16.28
CA GLU A 55 17.04 2.98 16.66
C GLU A 55 18.00 3.27 15.50
N ALA A 56 18.55 2.24 14.89
CA ALA A 56 19.40 2.38 13.72
C ALA A 56 18.66 3.06 12.54
N VAL A 57 17.38 2.76 12.33
CA VAL A 57 16.56 3.40 11.32
C VAL A 57 16.48 4.92 11.51
N LYS A 58 16.45 5.43 12.75
CA LYS A 58 16.44 6.88 13.00
C LYS A 58 17.73 7.55 12.51
N LEU A 59 18.87 6.86 12.60
CA LEU A 59 20.16 7.35 12.09
C LEU A 59 20.28 7.21 10.57
N ILE A 60 19.67 6.15 9.99
CA ILE A 60 19.70 5.91 8.54
C ILE A 60 18.78 6.89 7.81
N ARG A 61 17.60 7.19 8.38
CA ARG A 61 16.66 8.18 7.83
C ARG A 61 17.23 9.60 8.00
N GLY A 62 16.74 10.53 7.21
CA GLY A 62 17.12 11.94 7.27
C GLY A 62 16.52 12.71 6.09
N ASN A 63 16.85 13.98 5.99
CA ASN A 63 16.31 14.87 4.97
C ASN A 63 16.71 14.43 3.56
N LEU A 64 15.83 14.68 2.62
CA LEU A 64 16.06 14.43 1.20
C LEU A 64 17.31 15.17 0.72
N GLY A 65 18.13 14.54 -0.12
CA GLY A 65 19.35 15.10 -0.67
C GLY A 65 20.55 15.07 0.28
N THR A 66 20.40 14.64 1.54
CA THR A 66 21.51 14.52 2.48
C THR A 66 22.25 13.19 2.31
N GLU A 67 23.55 13.19 2.62
CA GLU A 67 24.40 11.99 2.58
C GLU A 67 24.30 11.20 3.88
N VAL A 68 24.24 9.87 3.74
CA VAL A 68 24.49 8.90 4.81
C VAL A 68 25.58 7.94 4.37
N ARG A 69 26.58 7.72 5.21
CA ARG A 69 27.62 6.71 4.98
C ARG A 69 27.35 5.51 5.88
N LEU A 70 27.26 4.34 5.26
CA LEU A 70 27.03 3.07 5.91
C LEU A 70 28.31 2.25 5.88
N THR A 71 28.84 1.89 7.03
CA THR A 71 29.87 0.85 7.12
C THR A 71 29.18 -0.48 7.23
N VAL A 72 29.39 -1.34 6.24
CA VAL A 72 28.73 -2.64 6.15
C VAL A 72 29.75 -3.77 6.20
N ARG A 73 29.38 -4.85 6.88
CA ARG A 73 30.07 -6.13 6.79
C ARG A 73 29.35 -6.97 5.73
N LYS A 74 30.11 -7.40 4.73
CA LYS A 74 29.65 -8.27 3.68
C LYS A 74 29.50 -9.72 4.18
N PRO A 75 28.73 -10.59 3.47
CA PRO A 75 28.61 -12.01 3.81
C PRO A 75 29.95 -12.77 3.82
N ASP A 76 30.95 -12.29 3.08
CA ASP A 76 32.31 -12.84 3.05
C ASP A 76 33.22 -12.30 4.17
N GLY A 77 32.67 -11.44 5.05
CA GLY A 77 33.38 -10.82 6.15
C GLY A 77 34.10 -9.51 5.80
N THR A 78 34.16 -9.11 4.54
CA THR A 78 34.79 -7.83 4.14
C THR A 78 34.01 -6.65 4.68
N ILE A 79 34.71 -5.60 5.10
CA ILE A 79 34.09 -4.34 5.56
C ILE A 79 34.20 -3.31 4.44
N LYS A 80 33.10 -2.67 4.14
CA LYS A 80 33.00 -1.64 3.11
C LYS A 80 32.23 -0.42 3.63
N VAL A 81 32.70 0.79 3.26
CA VAL A 81 31.96 2.03 3.49
C VAL A 81 31.24 2.39 2.20
N VAL A 82 29.93 2.60 2.31
CA VAL A 82 29.05 2.95 1.17
C VAL A 82 28.37 4.27 1.47
N SER A 83 28.60 5.27 0.63
CA SER A 83 27.91 6.55 0.67
C SER A 83 26.64 6.51 -0.14
N LEU A 84 25.54 6.98 0.43
CA LEU A 84 24.24 7.08 -0.22
C LEU A 84 23.68 8.47 -0.05
N ILE A 85 23.16 9.05 -1.13
CA ILE A 85 22.33 10.26 -1.02
C ILE A 85 20.89 9.82 -0.78
N ARG A 86 20.25 10.41 0.24
CA ARG A 86 18.87 10.12 0.56
C ARG A 86 17.96 10.66 -0.53
N GLU A 87 17.18 9.79 -1.11
CA GLU A 87 16.18 10.12 -2.13
C GLU A 87 14.80 9.63 -1.66
N LYS A 88 13.75 10.18 -2.27
CA LYS A 88 12.40 9.61 -2.16
C LYS A 88 12.44 8.24 -2.84
N VAL A 89 12.19 7.19 -2.08
CA VAL A 89 12.07 5.84 -2.62
C VAL A 89 10.62 5.63 -3.02
N VAL A 90 10.38 5.53 -4.31
CA VAL A 90 9.07 5.14 -4.85
C VAL A 90 9.05 3.61 -4.89
N LEU A 91 8.18 3.02 -4.11
CA LEU A 91 7.92 1.58 -4.14
C LEU A 91 6.89 1.32 -5.23
N ASP A 92 7.30 1.23 -6.50
CA ASP A 92 6.38 0.91 -7.60
C ASP A 92 5.61 -0.39 -7.35
N GLU A 93 6.20 -1.30 -6.57
CA GLU A 93 5.54 -2.55 -6.14
C GLU A 93 4.36 -2.32 -5.19
N GLY A 94 4.32 -1.18 -4.50
CA GLY A 94 3.26 -0.78 -3.58
C GLY A 94 2.03 -0.17 -4.28
N TYR A 95 2.08 0.03 -5.59
CA TYR A 95 1.02 0.65 -6.37
C TYR A 95 0.36 -0.32 -7.34
N ALA A 96 -0.81 0.07 -7.86
CA ALA A 96 -1.50 -0.66 -8.90
C ALA A 96 -0.63 -0.75 -10.16
N ARG A 97 -0.61 -1.91 -10.78
CA ARG A 97 0.16 -2.16 -12.01
C ARG A 97 -0.56 -3.15 -12.90
N SER A 98 -0.40 -3.01 -14.20
CA SER A 98 -1.02 -3.91 -15.17
C SER A 98 -0.02 -4.69 -15.99
N ALA A 99 -0.52 -5.79 -16.55
CA ALA A 99 0.16 -6.60 -17.56
C ALA A 99 -0.85 -7.06 -18.60
N VAL A 100 -0.39 -7.28 -19.83
CA VAL A 100 -1.16 -7.93 -20.90
C VAL A 100 -0.78 -9.40 -20.95
N ILE A 101 -1.77 -10.28 -20.85
CA ILE A 101 -1.63 -11.72 -20.98
C ILE A 101 -2.16 -12.12 -22.36
N THR A 102 -1.32 -12.73 -23.17
CA THR A 102 -1.69 -13.20 -24.52
C THR A 102 -1.94 -14.69 -24.51
N LYS A 103 -3.10 -15.11 -25.06
CA LYS A 103 -3.45 -16.52 -25.28
C LYS A 103 -3.93 -16.69 -26.73
N GLY A 104 -3.09 -17.29 -27.55
CA GLY A 104 -3.32 -17.31 -29.00
C GLY A 104 -3.31 -15.89 -29.56
N ASN A 105 -4.39 -15.50 -30.24
CA ASN A 105 -4.56 -14.15 -30.78
C ASN A 105 -5.27 -13.19 -29.80
N ASP A 106 -5.64 -13.66 -28.63
CA ASP A 106 -6.44 -12.90 -27.68
C ASP A 106 -5.55 -12.28 -26.60
N LYS A 107 -5.83 -11.02 -26.27
CA LYS A 107 -5.19 -10.27 -25.20
C LYS A 107 -6.16 -10.11 -24.03
N TYR A 108 -5.67 -10.29 -22.82
CA TYR A 108 -6.40 -10.07 -21.57
C TYR A 108 -5.60 -9.14 -20.68
N GLY A 109 -6.28 -8.20 -20.03
CA GLY A 109 -5.66 -7.31 -19.06
C GLY A 109 -5.61 -7.95 -17.68
N TYR A 110 -4.51 -7.77 -16.96
CA TYR A 110 -4.37 -8.13 -15.57
C TYR A 110 -3.92 -6.90 -14.79
N ILE A 111 -4.63 -6.56 -13.73
CA ILE A 111 -4.27 -5.46 -12.82
C ILE A 111 -4.08 -6.05 -11.43
N PHE A 112 -2.90 -5.88 -10.86
CA PHE A 112 -2.60 -6.19 -9.48
C PHE A 112 -2.83 -4.94 -8.62
N LEU A 113 -3.65 -5.06 -7.58
CA LEU A 113 -3.91 -4.02 -6.61
C LEU A 113 -3.44 -4.48 -5.22
N PRO A 114 -2.29 -4.00 -4.72
CA PRO A 114 -1.73 -4.47 -3.46
C PRO A 114 -2.48 -3.99 -2.22
N ASP A 115 -3.06 -2.79 -2.28
CA ASP A 115 -3.80 -2.15 -1.19
C ASP A 115 -4.77 -1.10 -1.76
N PHE A 116 -5.78 -0.67 -0.98
CA PHE A 116 -6.61 0.50 -1.28
C PHE A 116 -5.96 1.76 -0.69
N TYR A 117 -4.78 2.09 -1.19
CA TYR A 117 -3.97 3.21 -0.73
C TYR A 117 -4.53 4.57 -1.14
N ALA A 118 -4.28 5.57 -0.30
CA ALA A 118 -4.53 6.98 -0.58
C ALA A 118 -3.54 7.86 0.18
N ASP A 119 -2.92 8.79 -0.50
CA ASP A 119 -2.12 9.86 0.08
C ASP A 119 -2.89 11.18 -0.09
N PHE A 120 -3.63 11.56 0.94
CA PHE A 120 -4.41 12.81 0.96
C PHE A 120 -3.61 14.01 1.48
N GLU A 121 -2.38 13.79 1.97
CA GLU A 121 -1.55 14.85 2.53
C GLU A 121 -0.83 15.64 1.43
N ARG A 122 -0.69 15.04 0.26
CA ARG A 122 -0.01 15.65 -0.89
C ARG A 122 -0.97 15.84 -2.05
N GLU A 123 -0.86 16.95 -2.74
CA GLU A 123 -1.66 17.28 -3.91
C GLU A 123 -1.41 16.28 -5.08
N ASP A 124 -0.16 15.82 -5.21
CA ASP A 124 0.28 14.79 -6.18
C ASP A 124 0.31 13.37 -5.57
N GLY A 125 -0.36 13.16 -4.45
CA GLY A 125 -0.38 11.89 -3.72
C GLY A 125 -1.09 10.79 -4.50
N HIS A 126 -0.49 9.59 -4.52
CA HIS A 126 -1.07 8.42 -5.18
C HIS A 126 -2.40 8.01 -4.56
N ARG A 127 -3.37 7.71 -5.41
CA ARG A 127 -4.67 7.14 -5.04
C ARG A 127 -4.94 5.91 -5.90
N CYS A 128 -5.33 4.82 -5.26
CA CYS A 128 -5.47 3.56 -5.98
C CYS A 128 -6.54 3.60 -7.07
N SER A 129 -7.63 4.33 -6.87
CA SER A 129 -8.68 4.48 -7.88
C SER A 129 -8.18 5.21 -9.14
N GLU A 130 -7.37 6.25 -8.97
CA GLU A 130 -6.76 7.01 -10.07
C GLU A 130 -5.71 6.16 -10.80
N ASP A 131 -4.83 5.48 -10.06
CA ASP A 131 -3.81 4.61 -10.64
C ASP A 131 -4.44 3.44 -11.42
N VAL A 132 -5.48 2.78 -10.86
CA VAL A 132 -6.24 1.74 -11.57
C VAL A 132 -6.91 2.30 -12.81
N ALA A 133 -7.44 3.53 -12.78
CA ALA A 133 -8.01 4.17 -13.96
C ALA A 133 -6.96 4.38 -15.06
N VAL A 134 -5.74 4.73 -14.71
CA VAL A 134 -4.61 4.84 -15.65
C VAL A 134 -4.30 3.46 -16.26
N GLU A 135 -4.21 2.42 -15.42
CA GLU A 135 -3.93 1.07 -15.89
C GLU A 135 -5.05 0.52 -16.81
N ILE A 136 -6.32 0.79 -16.50
CA ILE A 136 -7.45 0.44 -17.38
C ILE A 136 -7.31 1.13 -18.75
N LYS A 137 -6.95 2.41 -18.79
CA LYS A 137 -6.76 3.14 -20.06
C LYS A 137 -5.64 2.53 -20.90
N LYS A 138 -4.52 2.13 -20.28
CA LYS A 138 -3.43 1.41 -20.96
C LYS A 138 -3.93 0.09 -21.57
N LEU A 139 -4.65 -0.70 -20.81
CA LEU A 139 -5.20 -1.98 -21.28
C LEU A 139 -6.25 -1.83 -22.37
N LYS A 140 -7.09 -0.79 -22.30
CA LYS A 140 -8.03 -0.46 -23.40
C LYS A 140 -7.30 -0.13 -24.70
N ALA A 141 -6.18 0.60 -24.63
CA ALA A 141 -5.35 0.91 -25.80
C ALA A 141 -4.73 -0.35 -26.43
N GLU A 142 -4.49 -1.40 -25.62
CA GLU A 142 -4.02 -2.71 -26.07
C GLU A 142 -5.15 -3.61 -26.65
N ASN A 143 -6.40 -3.14 -26.66
CA ASN A 143 -7.60 -3.86 -27.14
C ASN A 143 -7.79 -5.21 -26.42
N VAL A 144 -7.64 -5.24 -25.10
CA VAL A 144 -7.87 -6.45 -24.31
C VAL A 144 -9.33 -6.87 -24.34
N LYS A 145 -9.61 -8.19 -24.40
CA LYS A 145 -10.95 -8.77 -24.41
C LYS A 145 -11.66 -8.81 -23.05
N GLY A 146 -10.88 -8.67 -21.98
CA GLY A 146 -11.40 -8.68 -20.62
C GLY A 146 -10.30 -8.24 -19.65
N ILE A 147 -10.68 -7.83 -18.44
CA ILE A 147 -9.76 -7.39 -17.38
C ILE A 147 -9.96 -8.27 -16.15
N VAL A 148 -8.84 -8.68 -15.55
CA VAL A 148 -8.76 -9.33 -14.24
C VAL A 148 -8.20 -8.30 -13.25
N ILE A 149 -8.93 -8.07 -12.15
CA ILE A 149 -8.45 -7.28 -11.00
C ILE A 149 -8.06 -8.27 -9.90
N ASP A 150 -6.81 -8.27 -9.49
CA ASP A 150 -6.30 -9.15 -8.45
C ASP A 150 -6.17 -8.39 -7.13
N VAL A 151 -7.04 -8.74 -6.16
CA VAL A 151 -7.04 -8.25 -4.78
C VAL A 151 -6.69 -9.35 -3.77
N ARG A 152 -6.07 -10.44 -4.23
CA ARG A 152 -5.57 -11.47 -3.32
C ARG A 152 -4.46 -10.89 -2.45
N PHE A 153 -4.45 -11.24 -1.17
CA PHE A 153 -3.54 -10.71 -0.15
C PHE A 153 -3.67 -9.20 0.12
N ASN A 154 -4.68 -8.54 -0.45
CA ASN A 154 -4.97 -7.13 -0.22
C ASN A 154 -5.81 -6.98 1.06
N GLY A 155 -5.21 -6.44 2.13
CA GLY A 155 -5.81 -6.26 3.45
C GLY A 155 -6.88 -5.15 3.54
N GLY A 156 -7.16 -4.47 2.45
CA GLY A 156 -8.12 -3.38 2.36
C GLY A 156 -7.47 -2.02 2.22
N GLY A 157 -7.92 -1.02 2.98
CA GLY A 157 -7.40 0.35 2.94
C GLY A 157 -8.51 1.39 3.03
N SER A 158 -8.43 2.41 2.19
CA SER A 158 -9.33 3.57 2.22
C SER A 158 -10.76 3.21 1.78
N LEU A 159 -11.73 3.53 2.65
CA LEU A 159 -13.14 3.39 2.33
C LEU A 159 -13.57 4.35 1.20
N TYR A 160 -12.96 5.53 1.12
CA TYR A 160 -13.20 6.47 0.03
C TYR A 160 -12.73 5.88 -1.30
N GLU A 161 -11.51 5.36 -1.34
CA GLU A 161 -10.92 4.81 -2.56
C GLU A 161 -11.69 3.60 -3.11
N VAL A 162 -12.21 2.73 -2.25
CA VAL A 162 -12.98 1.58 -2.75
C VAL A 162 -14.29 2.00 -3.41
N VAL A 163 -14.92 3.07 -2.93
CA VAL A 163 -16.13 3.63 -3.56
C VAL A 163 -15.80 4.20 -4.94
N GLN A 164 -14.74 5.02 -5.04
CA GLN A 164 -14.27 5.58 -6.31
C GLN A 164 -13.84 4.48 -7.29
N MET A 165 -13.14 3.47 -6.81
CA MET A 165 -12.70 2.35 -7.64
C MET A 165 -13.88 1.53 -8.16
N ALA A 166 -14.91 1.29 -7.34
CA ALA A 166 -16.12 0.60 -7.80
C ALA A 166 -16.83 1.39 -8.92
N GLY A 167 -16.83 2.71 -8.84
CA GLY A 167 -17.36 3.62 -9.86
C GLY A 167 -16.66 3.52 -11.22
N LEU A 168 -15.45 3.02 -11.30
CA LEU A 168 -14.80 2.75 -12.59
C LEU A 168 -15.53 1.67 -13.39
N PHE A 169 -16.34 0.84 -12.73
CA PHE A 169 -17.03 -0.32 -13.29
C PHE A 169 -18.56 -0.27 -13.14
N ILE A 170 -19.10 0.52 -12.23
CA ILE A 170 -20.53 0.62 -11.88
C ILE A 170 -20.95 2.08 -12.05
N ASP A 171 -21.91 2.36 -12.95
CA ASP A 171 -22.29 3.74 -13.31
C ASP A 171 -23.00 4.50 -12.18
N LYS A 172 -23.95 3.86 -11.51
CA LYS A 172 -24.73 4.50 -10.45
C LYS A 172 -25.19 3.49 -9.41
N GLY A 173 -25.34 3.99 -8.20
CA GLY A 173 -25.96 3.23 -7.13
C GLY A 173 -25.09 3.12 -5.89
N PRO A 174 -25.63 2.53 -4.82
CA PRO A 174 -24.93 2.34 -3.57
C PRO A 174 -23.79 1.32 -3.71
N ILE A 175 -22.63 1.60 -3.15
CA ILE A 175 -21.49 0.67 -3.15
C ILE A 175 -21.40 -0.10 -1.83
N VAL A 176 -21.65 0.58 -0.72
CA VAL A 176 -21.56 0.00 0.62
C VAL A 176 -22.44 0.77 1.58
N GLN A 177 -22.99 0.09 2.57
CA GLN A 177 -23.69 0.69 3.70
C GLN A 177 -22.81 0.63 4.94
N ILE A 178 -22.72 1.71 5.71
CA ILE A 178 -22.03 1.76 7.00
C ILE A 178 -23.03 2.08 8.10
N ARG A 179 -22.81 1.51 9.30
CA ARG A 179 -23.66 1.73 10.46
C ARG A 179 -22.80 2.02 11.69
N ASN A 180 -23.09 3.12 12.36
CA ASN A 180 -22.38 3.49 13.58
C ASN A 180 -22.98 2.82 14.85
N LYS A 181 -22.35 3.05 15.99
CA LYS A 181 -22.76 2.50 17.29
C LYS A 181 -24.17 2.94 17.69
N GLU A 182 -24.58 4.17 17.33
CA GLU A 182 -25.90 4.71 17.62
C GLU A 182 -27.00 4.16 16.71
N GLY A 183 -26.66 3.23 15.80
CA GLY A 183 -27.61 2.61 14.90
C GLY A 183 -27.90 3.45 13.64
N ARG A 184 -27.26 4.61 13.44
CA ARG A 184 -27.42 5.42 12.24
C ARG A 184 -26.70 4.74 11.07
N SER A 185 -27.42 4.57 9.98
CA SER A 185 -26.89 4.02 8.73
C SER A 185 -26.64 5.14 7.74
N GLN A 186 -25.56 4.99 6.99
CA GLN A 186 -25.21 5.82 5.84
C GLN A 186 -24.86 4.91 4.66
N THR A 187 -25.36 5.25 3.50
CA THR A 187 -25.03 4.56 2.25
C THR A 187 -24.02 5.42 1.48
N LEU A 188 -22.96 4.80 1.02
CA LEU A 188 -21.94 5.46 0.20
C LEU A 188 -22.16 5.11 -1.26
N TYR A 189 -22.10 6.12 -2.10
CA TYR A 189 -22.32 6.05 -3.54
C TYR A 189 -21.07 6.55 -4.24
N ASP A 190 -20.81 6.03 -5.44
CA ASP A 190 -19.99 6.74 -6.40
C ASP A 190 -20.79 7.93 -6.94
N GLU A 191 -20.21 9.12 -6.81
CA GLU A 191 -20.81 10.37 -7.28
C GLU A 191 -20.31 10.76 -8.67
N THR A 192 -19.30 10.06 -9.20
CA THR A 192 -18.69 10.34 -10.51
C THR A 192 -19.53 9.69 -11.60
N PRO A 193 -20.11 10.46 -12.54
CA PRO A 193 -20.91 9.88 -13.61
C PRO A 193 -20.07 9.06 -14.59
N GLY A 194 -20.64 7.96 -15.05
CA GLY A 194 -20.10 7.16 -16.15
C GLY A 194 -19.24 5.98 -15.71
N ILE A 195 -19.03 5.06 -16.63
CA ILE A 195 -18.22 3.85 -16.45
C ILE A 195 -16.94 3.99 -17.28
N LEU A 196 -15.77 3.76 -16.66
CA LEU A 196 -14.50 3.77 -17.38
C LEU A 196 -14.32 2.48 -18.20
N TYR A 197 -14.79 1.34 -17.65
CA TYR A 197 -14.68 0.04 -18.29
C TYR A 197 -15.97 -0.77 -18.13
N ASP A 198 -16.60 -1.13 -19.22
CA ASP A 198 -17.85 -1.89 -19.33
C ASP A 198 -17.67 -3.32 -19.85
N GLY A 199 -16.45 -3.68 -20.28
CA GLY A 199 -16.13 -5.00 -20.81
C GLY A 199 -16.13 -6.13 -19.76
N PRO A 200 -15.82 -7.38 -20.14
CA PRO A 200 -15.75 -8.51 -19.24
C PRO A 200 -14.78 -8.30 -18.08
N LEU A 201 -15.25 -8.52 -16.85
CA LEU A 201 -14.51 -8.29 -15.62
C LEU A 201 -14.47 -9.51 -14.73
N VAL A 202 -13.28 -9.84 -14.23
CA VAL A 202 -13.06 -10.86 -13.21
C VAL A 202 -12.32 -10.22 -12.03
N VAL A 203 -12.76 -10.51 -10.81
CA VAL A 203 -12.07 -10.11 -9.58
C VAL A 203 -11.51 -11.37 -8.91
N MET A 204 -10.21 -11.40 -8.67
CA MET A 204 -9.56 -12.47 -7.92
C MET A 204 -9.43 -12.07 -6.45
N ALA A 205 -9.96 -12.90 -5.55
CA ALA A 205 -9.90 -12.67 -4.11
C ALA A 205 -9.50 -13.95 -3.37
N ASN A 206 -8.95 -13.83 -2.16
CA ASN A 206 -8.65 -14.98 -1.31
C ASN A 206 -8.99 -14.69 0.17
N GLU A 207 -8.69 -15.63 1.05
CA GLU A 207 -8.92 -15.54 2.51
C GLU A 207 -8.17 -14.40 3.20
N PHE A 208 -7.20 -13.78 2.53
CA PHE A 208 -6.49 -12.59 3.00
C PHE A 208 -7.04 -11.29 2.42
N SER A 209 -7.94 -11.37 1.45
CA SER A 209 -8.65 -10.19 0.93
C SER A 209 -9.60 -9.68 2.01
N ALA A 210 -9.37 -8.47 2.52
CA ALA A 210 -10.11 -7.95 3.68
C ALA A 210 -10.65 -6.54 3.46
N SER A 211 -11.71 -6.17 4.22
CA SER A 211 -12.19 -4.77 4.32
C SER A 211 -12.59 -4.18 2.96
N ALA A 212 -11.84 -3.18 2.44
CA ALA A 212 -12.12 -2.55 1.15
C ALA A 212 -12.13 -3.56 -0.01
N SER A 213 -11.25 -4.58 0.02
CA SER A 213 -11.27 -5.67 -0.97
C SER A 213 -12.58 -6.45 -0.95
N GLU A 214 -13.15 -6.68 0.24
CA GLU A 214 -14.44 -7.35 0.40
C GLU A 214 -15.60 -6.47 -0.08
N ILE A 215 -15.52 -5.16 0.18
CA ILE A 215 -16.50 -4.18 -0.31
C ILE A 215 -16.48 -4.16 -1.84
N PHE A 216 -15.31 -4.10 -2.45
CA PHE A 216 -15.17 -4.09 -3.91
C PHE A 216 -15.71 -5.37 -4.53
N ALA A 217 -15.25 -6.54 -4.09
CA ALA A 217 -15.70 -7.83 -4.59
C ALA A 217 -17.21 -8.00 -4.39
N GLY A 218 -17.73 -7.59 -3.21
CA GLY A 218 -19.16 -7.62 -2.90
C GLY A 218 -20.00 -6.74 -3.83
N ALA A 219 -19.55 -5.50 -4.11
CA ALA A 219 -20.23 -4.60 -5.04
C ALA A 219 -20.27 -5.18 -6.46
N ILE A 220 -19.14 -5.69 -6.98
CA ILE A 220 -19.08 -6.32 -8.31
C ILE A 220 -20.04 -7.51 -8.40
N GLN A 221 -20.16 -8.31 -7.34
CA GLN A 221 -21.10 -9.43 -7.25
C GLN A 221 -22.57 -8.97 -7.22
N ASP A 222 -22.89 -8.02 -6.33
CA ASP A 222 -24.26 -7.53 -6.12
C ASP A 222 -24.84 -6.90 -7.38
N TYR A 223 -24.04 -6.15 -8.12
CA TYR A 223 -24.42 -5.57 -9.40
C TYR A 223 -24.34 -6.55 -10.58
N LYS A 224 -23.90 -7.78 -10.35
CA LYS A 224 -23.62 -8.76 -11.42
C LYS A 224 -22.72 -8.18 -12.51
N ARG A 225 -21.82 -7.26 -12.11
CA ARG A 225 -20.95 -6.54 -13.02
C ARG A 225 -19.80 -7.40 -13.53
N GLY A 226 -19.39 -8.38 -12.76
CA GLY A 226 -18.30 -9.30 -13.09
C GLY A 226 -18.39 -10.59 -12.28
N ILE A 227 -17.39 -11.43 -12.46
CA ILE A 227 -17.26 -12.71 -11.76
C ILE A 227 -16.18 -12.55 -10.68
N VAL A 228 -16.50 -12.97 -9.45
CA VAL A 228 -15.52 -13.07 -8.37
C VAL A 228 -15.05 -14.52 -8.28
N VAL A 229 -13.75 -14.74 -8.33
CA VAL A 229 -13.10 -16.06 -8.29
C VAL A 229 -12.02 -16.10 -7.20
N GLY A 230 -11.82 -17.26 -6.60
CA GLY A 230 -10.77 -17.45 -5.61
C GLY A 230 -11.14 -18.43 -4.51
N SER A 231 -10.76 -18.12 -3.26
CA SER A 231 -11.03 -18.97 -2.09
C SER A 231 -12.52 -19.05 -1.77
N THR A 232 -12.90 -20.02 -0.94
CA THR A 232 -14.30 -20.25 -0.53
C THR A 232 -14.90 -19.03 0.18
N SER A 233 -14.07 -18.26 0.90
CA SER A 233 -14.45 -17.02 1.56
C SER A 233 -13.30 -16.03 1.52
N THR A 234 -13.61 -14.75 1.75
CA THR A 234 -12.67 -13.69 2.06
C THR A 234 -12.42 -13.64 3.57
N TYR A 235 -11.70 -12.64 4.04
CA TYR A 235 -11.30 -12.51 5.46
C TYR A 235 -12.50 -12.37 6.44
N GLY A 236 -13.57 -11.66 6.03
CA GLY A 236 -14.76 -11.43 6.86
C GLY A 236 -14.59 -10.31 7.90
N LYS A 237 -13.88 -9.21 7.56
CA LYS A 237 -13.63 -8.14 8.53
C LYS A 237 -14.88 -7.39 8.99
N GLY A 238 -15.76 -6.99 8.09
CA GLY A 238 -17.06 -6.36 8.38
C GLY A 238 -17.06 -5.06 9.19
N THR A 239 -15.90 -4.46 9.50
CA THR A 239 -15.76 -3.29 10.38
C THR A 239 -14.84 -2.21 9.84
N VAL A 240 -15.19 -0.94 10.11
CA VAL A 240 -14.36 0.23 9.83
C VAL A 240 -13.61 0.63 11.09
N GLN A 241 -12.30 0.78 10.96
CA GLN A 241 -11.39 1.15 12.05
C GLN A 241 -10.62 2.41 11.67
N ARG A 242 -10.25 3.20 12.66
CA ARG A 242 -9.30 4.31 12.50
C ARG A 242 -8.42 4.45 13.74
N ASN A 243 -7.24 5.03 13.54
CA ASN A 243 -6.37 5.41 14.63
C ASN A 243 -6.84 6.74 15.23
N VAL A 244 -6.95 6.80 16.55
CA VAL A 244 -7.26 8.01 17.29
C VAL A 244 -6.05 8.34 18.15
N ALA A 245 -5.40 9.46 17.84
CA ALA A 245 -4.26 9.93 18.61
C ALA A 245 -4.69 10.35 20.02
N PHE A 246 -3.89 10.03 21.03
CA PHE A 246 -4.07 10.52 22.37
C PHE A 246 -3.44 11.93 22.52
N GLY A 247 -4.16 12.77 23.26
CA GLY A 247 -3.76 14.14 23.51
C GLY A 247 -4.15 15.10 22.37
N LYS A 248 -4.46 16.32 22.74
CA LYS A 248 -4.42 17.45 21.81
C LYS A 248 -2.97 17.93 21.80
N PRO A 249 -2.40 18.29 20.65
CA PRO A 249 -1.17 19.05 20.65
C PRO A 249 -1.39 20.26 21.57
N LEU A 250 -0.50 20.46 22.54
CA LEU A 250 -0.49 21.70 23.32
C LEU A 250 0.11 22.78 22.43
N ASP A 251 -0.61 23.15 21.35
CA ASP A 251 -0.17 24.10 20.34
C ASP A 251 0.20 25.47 20.93
N SER A 252 -0.37 25.81 22.09
CA SER A 252 -0.07 27.06 22.81
C SER A 252 1.33 27.13 23.45
N LEU A 253 2.02 25.98 23.59
CA LEU A 253 3.34 25.91 24.23
C LEU A 253 4.42 25.34 23.29
N GLY A 254 4.11 24.99 22.05
CA GLY A 254 5.07 24.44 21.09
C GLY A 254 5.64 23.04 21.45
N ILE A 255 5.02 22.36 22.41
CA ILE A 255 5.45 21.03 22.86
C ILE A 255 4.56 19.99 22.15
N GLN A 256 5.09 19.40 21.11
CA GLN A 256 4.49 18.21 20.48
C GLN A 256 4.86 16.98 21.32
N THR A 257 3.97 16.57 22.21
CA THR A 257 4.14 15.31 22.93
C THR A 257 3.24 14.26 22.27
N GLU A 258 3.84 13.27 21.63
CA GLU A 258 3.14 12.13 21.09
C GLU A 258 2.81 11.14 22.21
N TYR A 259 1.54 11.09 22.62
CA TYR A 259 1.05 10.13 23.62
C TYR A 259 0.64 8.78 23.00
N GLY A 260 0.97 8.56 21.73
CA GLY A 260 0.56 7.40 20.97
C GLY A 260 -0.87 7.49 20.43
N SER A 261 -1.35 6.40 19.90
CA SER A 261 -2.70 6.30 19.33
C SER A 261 -3.34 4.95 19.64
N VAL A 262 -4.69 4.91 19.63
CA VAL A 262 -5.46 3.69 19.74
C VAL A 262 -6.24 3.44 18.46
N LYS A 263 -6.23 2.21 17.98
CA LYS A 263 -7.03 1.76 16.85
C LYS A 263 -8.42 1.35 17.30
N LEU A 264 -9.42 2.16 16.98
CA LEU A 264 -10.80 1.95 17.40
C LEU A 264 -11.69 1.49 16.23
N THR A 265 -12.62 0.59 16.53
CA THR A 265 -13.72 0.23 15.63
C THR A 265 -14.87 1.24 15.82
N PHE A 266 -15.24 1.94 14.74
CA PHE A 266 -16.28 2.95 14.78
C PHE A 266 -17.60 2.50 14.18
N GLN A 267 -17.54 1.71 13.12
CA GLN A 267 -18.68 1.35 12.29
C GLN A 267 -18.59 -0.10 11.82
N LYS A 268 -19.72 -0.67 11.49
CA LYS A 268 -19.83 -1.88 10.68
C LYS A 268 -20.18 -1.50 9.27
N PHE A 269 -19.74 -2.28 8.31
CA PHE A 269 -20.17 -2.14 6.94
C PHE A 269 -20.96 -3.36 6.46
N TYR A 270 -21.81 -3.12 5.50
CA TYR A 270 -22.74 -4.10 4.94
C TYR A 270 -22.78 -3.95 3.43
N ARG A 271 -23.07 -5.04 2.76
CA ARG A 271 -23.38 -5.04 1.32
C ARG A 271 -24.64 -4.22 1.07
N ILE A 272 -24.86 -3.82 -0.19
CA ILE A 272 -26.06 -3.06 -0.59
C ILE A 272 -27.36 -3.83 -0.32
N THR A 273 -27.29 -5.16 -0.27
CA THR A 273 -28.38 -6.05 0.11
C THR A 273 -28.68 -6.06 1.61
N GLY A 274 -27.83 -5.44 2.43
CA GLY A 274 -27.92 -5.45 3.90
C GLY A 274 -27.25 -6.64 4.57
N SER A 275 -26.70 -7.61 3.81
CA SER A 275 -25.91 -8.70 4.35
C SER A 275 -24.50 -8.26 4.76
N SER A 276 -23.81 -9.03 5.62
CA SER A 276 -22.38 -8.87 5.85
C SER A 276 -21.57 -9.33 4.64
N THR A 277 -20.36 -8.86 4.57
CA THR A 277 -19.37 -9.34 3.57
C THR A 277 -18.77 -10.65 4.05
#